data_a58d7dba33ff9c3f8177da91a714a675
#
_entry.id   a58d7dba33ff9c3f8177da91a714a675
#
_cell.length_a   1.000
_cell.length_b   1.000
_cell.length_c   1.000
_cell.angle_alpha   90.00
_cell.angle_beta   90.00
_cell.angle_gamma   90.00
#
_symmetry.space_group_name_H-M   'P 1'
#
loop_
_entity.id
_entity.type
_entity.pdbx_description
1 polymer ?
#
loop_
_entity_poly.entity_id
_entity_poly.type
_entity_poly.pdbx_seq_one_letter_code
_entity_poly.pdbx_strand_id
1 'polypeptide(L)'
;MADNTQRDSLFAPAAPNSRLAIFGVDQTSLKLARELAPALDAEIDAAIALHFERLAGHPTMGAASQAHGPSLCTEMAQHARSLFEAAFDDAYAASLRRAVQAETASPFGPRTHAVLAMTAMRSLFPEIARRHRFSSRQTARDCVKLAEFLIVDLVNALGDIHAMRAEQMTRYVTDVAALADDFRQRVEQVSSETEEAAATLSRVAASSATASRRAGETSDAS
;
A
#
# COMPACT_ATOMS: atom_id res chain seq x y z
N MET A 1 7.52 -25.06 -15.92
CA MET A 1 6.59 -24.16 -15.20
C MET A 1 6.73 -24.48 -13.72
N ALA A 2 7.60 -23.74 -13.00
CA ALA A 2 7.77 -23.93 -11.56
C ALA A 2 6.59 -23.28 -10.83
N ASP A 3 6.08 -24.03 -9.88
CA ASP A 3 4.87 -23.81 -9.10
C ASP A 3 4.89 -22.41 -8.42
N ASN A 4 4.14 -21.48 -8.98
CA ASN A 4 3.98 -20.12 -8.47
C ASN A 4 3.12 -20.09 -7.19
N THR A 5 2.41 -21.18 -6.91
CA THR A 5 1.52 -21.33 -5.74
C THR A 5 2.27 -21.34 -4.41
N GLN A 6 3.54 -21.74 -4.41
CA GLN A 6 4.35 -21.81 -3.18
C GLN A 6 4.95 -20.44 -2.79
N ARG A 7 5.11 -19.50 -3.73
CA ARG A 7 5.54 -18.13 -3.45
C ARG A 7 4.43 -17.30 -2.80
N ASP A 8 3.20 -17.48 -3.23
CA ASP A 8 2.04 -16.76 -2.69
C ASP A 8 1.73 -17.14 -1.22
N SER A 9 2.10 -18.35 -0.79
CA SER A 9 1.88 -18.78 0.59
C SER A 9 2.82 -18.14 1.61
N LEU A 10 4.01 -17.69 1.21
CA LEU A 10 4.97 -17.00 2.10
C LEU A 10 4.55 -15.56 2.44
N PHE A 11 3.72 -14.95 1.58
CA PHE A 11 3.21 -13.58 1.75
C PHE A 11 1.70 -13.53 2.01
N ALA A 12 1.02 -14.68 2.08
CA ALA A 12 -0.36 -14.72 2.53
C ALA A 12 -0.45 -14.03 3.91
N PRO A 13 -1.51 -13.23 4.16
CA PRO A 13 -1.71 -12.61 5.47
C PRO A 13 -1.87 -13.73 6.51
N ALA A 14 -0.74 -14.16 7.07
CA ALA A 14 -0.73 -15.09 8.18
C ALA A 14 -1.31 -14.35 9.40
N ALA A 15 -2.08 -15.06 10.23
CA ALA A 15 -2.56 -14.48 11.49
C ALA A 15 -1.39 -13.80 12.22
N PRO A 16 -1.56 -12.58 12.75
CA PRO A 16 -0.45 -11.82 13.35
C PRO A 16 0.37 -12.63 14.37
N ASN A 17 -0.29 -13.54 15.09
CA ASN A 17 0.33 -14.42 16.08
C ASN A 17 1.23 -15.51 15.48
N SER A 18 1.07 -15.90 14.23
CA SER A 18 1.83 -17.01 13.65
C SER A 18 3.31 -16.70 13.45
N ARG A 19 3.66 -15.42 13.39
CA ARG A 19 5.04 -14.96 13.17
C ARG A 19 5.83 -14.74 14.45
N LEU A 20 5.17 -14.58 15.60
CA LEU A 20 5.80 -14.28 16.87
C LEU A 20 6.94 -15.26 17.20
N ALA A 21 6.65 -16.56 17.13
CA ALA A 21 7.63 -17.61 17.45
C ALA A 21 8.83 -17.65 16.49
N ILE A 22 8.61 -17.29 15.20
CA ILE A 22 9.69 -17.25 14.18
C ILE A 22 10.72 -16.19 14.54
N PHE A 23 10.28 -15.07 15.13
CA PHE A 23 11.14 -13.95 15.52
C PHE A 23 11.56 -13.99 17.00
N GLY A 24 11.38 -15.11 17.69
CA GLY A 24 11.77 -15.25 19.09
C GLY A 24 10.91 -14.49 20.10
N VAL A 25 9.78 -13.94 19.65
CA VAL A 25 8.85 -13.22 20.53
C VAL A 25 8.02 -14.21 21.33
N ASP A 26 8.29 -14.28 22.61
CA ASP A 26 7.64 -15.16 23.59
C ASP A 26 6.76 -14.35 24.60
N GLN A 27 6.14 -15.05 25.53
CA GLN A 27 5.34 -14.42 26.59
C GLN A 27 6.12 -13.43 27.45
N THR A 28 7.45 -13.62 27.57
CA THR A 28 8.29 -12.69 28.34
C THR A 28 8.55 -11.40 27.54
N SER A 29 8.64 -11.48 26.22
CA SER A 29 8.72 -10.32 25.30
C SER A 29 7.42 -9.51 25.34
N LEU A 30 6.27 -10.19 25.26
CA LEU A 30 4.95 -9.55 25.34
C LEU A 30 4.71 -8.89 26.71
N LYS A 31 5.14 -9.53 27.77
CA LYS A 31 5.09 -8.94 29.13
C LYS A 31 5.96 -7.68 29.22
N LEU A 32 7.19 -7.75 28.71
CA LEU A 32 8.09 -6.60 28.67
C LEU A 32 7.49 -5.43 27.91
N ALA A 33 6.89 -5.67 26.74
CA ALA A 33 6.22 -4.62 25.97
C ALA A 33 5.12 -3.94 26.78
N ARG A 34 4.22 -4.70 27.41
CA ARG A 34 3.17 -4.15 28.28
C ARG A 34 3.72 -3.34 29.45
N GLU A 35 4.81 -3.78 30.06
CA GLU A 35 5.46 -3.06 31.15
C GLU A 35 6.13 -1.76 30.69
N LEU A 36 6.52 -1.67 29.42
CA LEU A 36 7.12 -0.47 28.83
C LEU A 36 6.06 0.51 28.25
N ALA A 37 4.83 0.05 28.05
CA ALA A 37 3.75 0.85 27.48
C ALA A 37 3.56 2.24 28.12
N PRO A 38 3.57 2.41 29.47
CA PRO A 38 3.44 3.74 30.08
C PRO A 38 4.59 4.69 29.74
N ALA A 39 5.81 4.16 29.61
CA ALA A 39 6.97 4.98 29.25
C ALA A 39 6.91 5.40 27.77
N LEU A 40 6.45 4.50 26.90
CA LEU A 40 6.20 4.82 25.49
C LEU A 40 5.12 5.89 25.36
N ASP A 41 3.97 5.70 26.01
CA ASP A 41 2.82 6.59 25.90
C ASP A 41 3.13 8.04 26.31
N ALA A 42 4.01 8.21 27.29
CA ALA A 42 4.45 9.54 27.73
C ALA A 42 5.26 10.33 26.67
N GLU A 43 5.90 9.65 25.72
CA GLU A 43 6.86 10.26 24.79
C GLU A 43 6.51 10.11 23.32
N ILE A 44 5.65 9.16 22.95
CA ILE A 44 5.50 8.73 21.55
C ILE A 44 5.01 9.84 20.63
N ASP A 45 4.04 10.63 21.04
CA ASP A 45 3.48 11.72 20.25
C ASP A 45 4.56 12.76 19.92
N ALA A 46 5.30 13.21 20.95
CA ALA A 46 6.36 14.20 20.78
C ALA A 46 7.52 13.66 19.94
N ALA A 47 7.87 12.39 20.11
CA ALA A 47 8.99 11.77 19.39
C ALA A 47 8.67 11.54 17.92
N ILE A 48 7.44 11.17 17.58
CA ILE A 48 7.00 11.06 16.17
C ILE A 48 6.87 12.46 15.56
N ALA A 49 6.27 13.42 16.26
CA ALA A 49 6.15 14.80 15.78
C ALA A 49 7.51 15.41 15.46
N LEU A 50 8.51 15.24 16.35
CA LEU A 50 9.87 15.69 16.12
C LEU A 50 10.51 15.10 14.86
N HIS A 51 10.18 13.86 14.49
CA HIS A 51 10.64 13.28 13.24
C HIS A 51 10.07 14.03 12.03
N PHE A 52 8.76 14.30 12.00
CA PHE A 52 8.13 15.02 10.91
C PHE A 52 8.53 16.49 10.85
N GLU A 53 8.80 17.13 11.99
CA GLU A 53 9.40 18.48 12.02
C GLU A 53 10.77 18.52 11.34
N ARG A 54 11.61 17.52 11.61
CA ARG A 54 12.93 17.41 10.92
C ARG A 54 12.76 17.21 9.41
N LEU A 55 11.78 16.41 8.99
CA LEU A 55 11.45 16.23 7.57
C LEU A 55 10.90 17.52 6.95
N ALA A 56 10.15 18.33 7.69
CA ALA A 56 9.61 19.59 7.22
C ALA A 56 10.72 20.58 6.81
N GLY A 57 11.88 20.51 7.44
CA GLY A 57 13.09 21.27 7.05
C GLY A 57 13.87 20.69 5.86
N HIS A 58 13.49 19.51 5.35
CA HIS A 58 14.24 18.88 4.26
C HIS A 58 13.78 19.41 2.88
N PRO A 59 14.69 19.78 1.96
CA PRO A 59 14.35 20.44 0.69
C PRO A 59 13.35 19.66 -0.18
N THR A 60 13.43 18.32 -0.20
CA THR A 60 12.58 17.47 -1.05
C THR A 60 11.38 16.85 -0.30
N MET A 61 11.39 16.85 1.03
CA MET A 61 10.37 16.19 1.86
C MET A 61 9.49 17.17 2.63
N GLY A 62 9.88 18.44 2.68
CA GLY A 62 9.23 19.45 3.52
C GLY A 62 7.75 19.64 3.21
N ALA A 63 7.40 19.82 1.94
CA ALA A 63 6.00 20.00 1.52
C ALA A 63 5.16 18.75 1.84
N ALA A 64 5.71 17.56 1.61
CA ALA A 64 5.04 16.31 1.95
C ALA A 64 4.86 16.13 3.46
N SER A 65 5.86 16.51 4.26
CA SER A 65 5.78 16.47 5.72
C SER A 65 4.71 17.41 6.27
N GLN A 66 4.58 18.59 5.72
CA GLN A 66 3.53 19.54 6.11
C GLN A 66 2.13 19.03 5.75
N ALA A 67 1.97 18.41 4.58
CA ALA A 67 0.68 17.93 4.10
C ALA A 67 0.21 16.65 4.81
N HIS A 68 1.10 15.69 5.05
CA HIS A 68 0.75 14.34 5.55
C HIS A 68 1.20 14.08 6.98
N GLY A 69 2.17 14.84 7.50
CA GLY A 69 2.76 14.64 8.83
C GLY A 69 1.74 14.56 9.96
N PRO A 70 0.79 15.52 10.09
CA PRO A 70 -0.18 15.50 11.19
C PRO A 70 -1.03 14.22 11.24
N SER A 71 -1.53 13.76 10.09
CA SER A 71 -2.31 12.52 10.00
C SER A 71 -1.46 11.30 10.33
N LEU A 72 -0.26 11.22 9.78
CA LEU A 72 0.67 10.13 10.04
C LEU A 72 1.10 10.08 11.52
N CYS A 73 1.37 11.22 12.13
CA CYS A 73 1.67 11.29 13.57
C CYS A 73 0.55 10.63 14.40
N THR A 74 -0.70 10.98 14.11
CA THR A 74 -1.86 10.47 14.83
C THR A 74 -1.99 8.94 14.65
N GLU A 75 -1.99 8.46 13.41
CA GLU A 75 -2.15 7.03 13.13
C GLU A 75 -0.98 6.19 13.68
N MET A 76 0.25 6.69 13.54
CA MET A 76 1.44 5.99 14.03
C MET A 76 1.50 5.94 15.56
N ALA A 77 1.14 7.03 16.25
CA ALA A 77 1.09 7.05 17.69
C ALA A 77 -0.02 6.13 18.24
N GLN A 78 -1.19 6.13 17.60
CA GLN A 78 -2.28 5.23 17.97
C GLN A 78 -1.90 3.76 17.72
N HIS A 79 -1.24 3.47 16.60
CA HIS A 79 -0.75 2.13 16.34
C HIS A 79 0.31 1.69 17.35
N ALA A 80 1.26 2.56 17.71
CA ALA A 80 2.26 2.26 18.74
C ALA A 80 1.61 1.86 20.07
N ARG A 81 0.57 2.57 20.51
CA ARG A 81 -0.18 2.22 21.73
C ARG A 81 -0.81 0.84 21.61
N SER A 82 -1.50 0.57 20.52
CA SER A 82 -2.12 -0.74 20.25
C SER A 82 -1.08 -1.88 20.18
N LEU A 83 0.07 -1.63 19.56
CA LEU A 83 1.17 -2.59 19.52
C LEU A 83 1.65 -2.96 20.94
N PHE A 84 1.81 -1.97 21.82
CA PHE A 84 2.32 -2.18 23.18
C PHE A 84 1.28 -2.74 24.16
N GLU A 85 0.01 -2.85 23.78
CA GLU A 85 -0.95 -3.75 24.46
C GLU A 85 -0.52 -5.22 24.31
N ALA A 86 0.28 -5.52 23.28
CA ALA A 86 0.92 -6.80 23.01
C ALA A 86 -0.07 -7.98 22.97
N ALA A 87 -1.25 -7.73 22.40
CA ALA A 87 -2.30 -8.74 22.23
C ALA A 87 -2.19 -9.45 20.87
N PHE A 88 -1.75 -8.77 19.82
CA PHE A 88 -1.69 -9.25 18.43
C PHE A 88 -3.02 -9.85 17.96
N ASP A 89 -4.10 -9.23 18.35
CA ASP A 89 -5.49 -9.58 18.05
C ASP A 89 -6.05 -8.78 16.86
N ASP A 90 -7.37 -8.85 16.68
CA ASP A 90 -8.06 -8.12 15.60
C ASP A 90 -7.97 -6.59 15.78
N ALA A 91 -7.88 -6.10 17.02
CA ALA A 91 -7.71 -4.66 17.29
C ALA A 91 -6.32 -4.18 16.85
N TYR A 92 -5.28 -4.95 17.16
CA TYR A 92 -3.93 -4.71 16.64
C TYR A 92 -3.93 -4.75 15.11
N ALA A 93 -4.51 -5.79 14.49
CA ALA A 93 -4.55 -5.92 13.02
C ALA A 93 -5.28 -4.74 12.36
N ALA A 94 -6.39 -4.28 12.94
CA ALA A 94 -7.12 -3.11 12.47
C ALA A 94 -6.30 -1.82 12.60
N SER A 95 -5.58 -1.65 13.70
CA SER A 95 -4.69 -0.51 13.95
C SER A 95 -3.53 -0.49 12.95
N LEU A 96 -2.86 -1.64 12.74
CA LEU A 96 -1.80 -1.80 11.76
C LEU A 96 -2.26 -1.42 10.36
N ARG A 97 -3.42 -1.94 9.94
CA ARG A 97 -3.98 -1.65 8.62
C ARG A 97 -4.26 -0.16 8.41
N ARG A 98 -4.79 0.57 9.41
CA ARG A 98 -4.98 2.03 9.33
C ARG A 98 -3.64 2.76 9.17
N ALA A 99 -2.64 2.41 9.97
CA ALA A 99 -1.31 3.00 9.88
C ALA A 99 -0.69 2.76 8.49
N VAL A 100 -0.75 1.53 7.97
CA VAL A 100 -0.27 1.15 6.63
C VAL A 100 -1.04 1.89 5.52
N GLN A 101 -2.36 2.07 5.65
CA GLN A 101 -3.16 2.85 4.70
C GLN A 101 -2.72 4.32 4.68
N ALA A 102 -2.52 4.95 5.84
CA ALA A 102 -2.02 6.30 5.94
C ALA A 102 -0.62 6.45 5.32
N GLU A 103 0.27 5.49 5.56
CA GLU A 103 1.61 5.46 4.96
C GLU A 103 1.56 5.34 3.44
N THR A 104 0.75 4.43 2.90
CA THR A 104 0.65 4.19 1.45
C THR A 104 -0.02 5.34 0.72
N ALA A 105 -0.91 6.09 1.39
CA ALA A 105 -1.50 7.32 0.88
C ALA A 105 -0.52 8.51 0.89
N SER A 106 0.62 8.38 1.56
CA SER A 106 1.65 9.40 1.66
C SER A 106 2.85 9.11 0.76
N PRO A 107 3.65 10.11 0.37
CA PRO A 107 4.88 9.90 -0.40
C PRO A 107 6.02 9.27 0.42
N PHE A 108 5.85 9.09 1.75
CA PHE A 108 6.88 8.49 2.61
C PHE A 108 6.92 6.95 2.48
N GLY A 109 5.78 6.33 2.22
CA GLY A 109 5.67 4.87 2.11
C GLY A 109 6.09 4.14 3.40
N PRO A 110 6.54 2.88 3.32
CA PRO A 110 6.79 2.01 4.48
C PRO A 110 7.94 2.46 5.39
N ARG A 111 8.60 3.54 5.08
CA ARG A 111 9.68 4.12 5.91
C ARG A 111 9.17 4.62 7.25
N THR A 112 7.91 5.02 7.33
CA THR A 112 7.30 5.55 8.56
C THR A 112 7.23 4.48 9.65
N HIS A 113 6.93 3.22 9.31
CA HIS A 113 6.98 2.11 10.28
C HIS A 113 8.40 1.86 10.82
N ALA A 114 9.42 1.92 9.97
CA ALA A 114 10.80 1.83 10.43
C ALA A 114 11.17 2.98 11.38
N VAL A 115 10.64 4.18 11.12
CA VAL A 115 10.82 5.34 12.02
C VAL A 115 10.13 5.11 13.35
N LEU A 116 8.92 4.53 13.37
CA LEU A 116 8.23 4.17 14.59
C LEU A 116 9.08 3.21 15.44
N ALA A 117 9.58 2.13 14.86
CA ALA A 117 10.44 1.17 15.56
C ALA A 117 11.70 1.84 16.12
N MET A 118 12.38 2.67 15.32
CA MET A 118 13.56 3.42 15.77
C MET A 118 13.23 4.41 16.92
N THR A 119 12.10 5.07 16.82
CA THR A 119 11.63 6.02 17.84
C THR A 119 11.36 5.30 19.15
N ALA A 120 10.62 4.20 19.11
CA ALA A 120 10.35 3.36 20.27
C ALA A 120 11.65 2.84 20.91
N MET A 121 12.62 2.35 20.12
CA MET A 121 13.91 1.93 20.65
C MET A 121 14.67 3.07 21.34
N ARG A 122 14.69 4.28 20.76
CA ARG A 122 15.38 5.43 21.33
C ARG A 122 14.79 5.87 22.67
N SER A 123 13.47 5.83 22.81
CA SER A 123 12.78 6.18 24.06
C SER A 123 12.91 5.08 25.09
N LEU A 124 12.83 3.82 24.71
CA LEU A 124 12.68 2.72 25.67
C LEU A 124 14.00 2.04 26.07
N PHE A 125 15.06 2.06 25.25
CA PHE A 125 16.36 1.51 25.65
C PHE A 125 16.95 2.18 26.89
N PRO A 126 16.91 3.53 27.04
CA PRO A 126 17.30 4.18 28.28
C PRO A 126 16.44 3.76 29.49
N GLU A 127 15.14 3.57 29.30
CA GLU A 127 14.24 3.10 30.35
C GLU A 127 14.57 1.68 30.80
N ILE A 128 14.85 0.76 29.87
CA ILE A 128 15.33 -0.60 30.16
C ILE A 128 16.66 -0.53 30.94
N ALA A 129 17.59 0.31 30.50
CA ALA A 129 18.88 0.48 31.19
C ALA A 129 18.71 1.02 32.62
N ARG A 130 17.79 1.95 32.82
CA ARG A 130 17.45 2.49 34.15
C ARG A 130 16.86 1.42 35.08
N ARG A 131 15.99 0.54 34.56
CA ARG A 131 15.39 -0.58 35.33
C ARG A 131 16.46 -1.59 35.76
N HIS A 132 17.42 -1.86 34.90
CA HIS A 132 18.47 -2.87 35.11
C HIS A 132 19.83 -2.25 35.37
N ARG A 133 19.88 -1.10 36.07
CA ARG A 133 21.12 -0.32 36.31
C ARG A 133 22.28 -1.12 36.88
N PHE A 134 22.02 -2.27 37.49
CA PHE A 134 23.04 -3.14 38.09
C PHE A 134 23.31 -4.41 37.28
N SER A 135 22.68 -4.59 36.11
CA SER A 135 22.82 -5.79 35.29
C SER A 135 22.84 -5.47 33.79
N SER A 136 24.03 -5.21 33.27
CA SER A 136 24.24 -5.00 31.84
C SER A 136 23.73 -6.17 30.99
N ARG A 137 23.86 -7.40 31.51
CA ARG A 137 23.38 -8.62 30.82
C ARG A 137 21.84 -8.61 30.68
N GLN A 138 21.11 -8.19 31.72
CA GLN A 138 19.66 -8.13 31.67
C GLN A 138 19.20 -6.97 30.76
N THR A 139 19.87 -5.81 30.86
CA THR A 139 19.64 -4.68 29.94
C THR A 139 19.77 -5.12 28.47
N ALA A 140 20.88 -5.77 28.12
CA ALA A 140 21.11 -6.23 26.75
C ALA A 140 20.03 -7.22 26.29
N ARG A 141 19.65 -8.19 27.14
CA ARG A 141 18.61 -9.17 26.85
C ARG A 141 17.25 -8.50 26.57
N ASP A 142 16.84 -7.56 27.40
CA ASP A 142 15.55 -6.92 27.26
C ASP A 142 15.52 -5.90 26.11
N CYS A 143 16.65 -5.27 25.77
CA CYS A 143 16.78 -4.48 24.55
C CYS A 143 16.63 -5.36 23.29
N VAL A 144 17.22 -6.57 23.27
CA VAL A 144 17.06 -7.51 22.15
C VAL A 144 15.62 -7.94 22.03
N LYS A 145 14.94 -8.34 23.12
CA LYS A 145 13.52 -8.71 23.10
C LYS A 145 12.62 -7.59 22.58
N LEU A 146 12.87 -6.35 22.99
CA LEU A 146 12.13 -5.21 22.46
C LEU A 146 12.39 -5.01 20.96
N ALA A 147 13.63 -5.15 20.51
CA ALA A 147 13.96 -5.05 19.08
C ALA A 147 13.27 -6.13 18.26
N GLU A 148 13.30 -7.40 18.71
CA GLU A 148 12.58 -8.52 18.07
C GLU A 148 11.08 -8.26 17.98
N PHE A 149 10.47 -7.77 19.06
CA PHE A 149 9.06 -7.38 19.12
C PHE A 149 8.70 -6.31 18.08
N LEU A 150 9.51 -5.24 17.96
CA LEU A 150 9.31 -4.16 16.99
C LEU A 150 9.57 -4.62 15.55
N ILE A 151 10.49 -5.57 15.34
CA ILE A 151 10.74 -6.14 14.01
C ILE A 151 9.55 -6.98 13.55
N VAL A 152 8.90 -7.73 14.43
CA VAL A 152 7.67 -8.47 14.06
C VAL A 152 6.59 -7.51 13.55
N ASP A 153 6.39 -6.39 14.21
CA ASP A 153 5.45 -5.37 13.77
C ASP A 153 5.80 -4.81 12.40
N LEU A 154 7.07 -4.44 12.19
CA LEU A 154 7.56 -3.99 10.87
C LEU A 154 7.34 -5.03 9.78
N VAL A 155 7.58 -6.32 10.06
CA VAL A 155 7.36 -7.40 9.09
C VAL A 155 5.87 -7.59 8.79
N ASN A 156 5.00 -7.46 9.79
CA ASN A 156 3.56 -7.48 9.59
C ASN A 156 3.11 -6.29 8.71
N ALA A 157 3.60 -5.09 8.98
CA ALA A 157 3.32 -3.90 8.17
C ALA A 157 3.76 -4.08 6.70
N LEU A 158 4.96 -4.60 6.47
CA LEU A 158 5.44 -4.91 5.12
C LEU A 158 4.57 -5.96 4.42
N GLY A 159 4.09 -6.97 5.16
CA GLY A 159 3.16 -7.97 4.65
C GLY A 159 1.85 -7.34 4.17
N ASP A 160 1.26 -6.46 4.98
CA ASP A 160 0.02 -5.75 4.62
C ASP A 160 0.22 -4.80 3.43
N ILE A 161 1.37 -4.09 3.35
CA ILE A 161 1.71 -3.25 2.20
C ILE A 161 1.81 -4.08 0.91
N HIS A 162 2.45 -5.25 0.98
CA HIS A 162 2.54 -6.15 -0.17
C HIS A 162 1.17 -6.67 -0.60
N ALA A 163 0.31 -7.06 0.34
CA ALA A 163 -1.05 -7.51 0.05
C ALA A 163 -1.88 -6.41 -0.62
N MET A 164 -1.85 -5.18 -0.09
CA MET A 164 -2.54 -4.03 -0.68
C MET A 164 -2.04 -3.72 -2.10
N ARG A 165 -0.74 -3.77 -2.35
CA ARG A 165 -0.17 -3.54 -3.70
C ARG A 165 -0.56 -4.63 -4.68
N ALA A 166 -0.59 -5.90 -4.25
CA ALA A 166 -1.04 -7.01 -5.08
C ALA A 166 -2.51 -6.84 -5.47
N GLU A 167 -3.37 -6.44 -4.52
CA GLU A 167 -4.78 -6.16 -4.79
C GLU A 167 -4.95 -4.98 -5.77
N GLN A 168 -4.22 -3.89 -5.59
CA GLN A 168 -4.23 -2.75 -6.51
C GLN A 168 -3.79 -3.15 -7.91
N MET A 169 -2.73 -3.97 -8.03
CA MET A 169 -2.26 -4.47 -9.33
C MET A 169 -3.31 -5.33 -10.01
N THR A 170 -3.98 -6.22 -9.27
CA THR A 170 -5.06 -7.06 -9.80
C THR A 170 -6.22 -6.21 -10.31
N ARG A 171 -6.65 -5.19 -9.57
CA ARG A 171 -7.68 -4.24 -10.02
C ARG A 171 -7.24 -3.51 -11.29
N TYR A 172 -6.02 -3.00 -11.31
CA TYR A 172 -5.48 -2.30 -12.49
C TYR A 172 -5.47 -3.19 -13.74
N VAL A 173 -5.05 -4.45 -13.62
CA VAL A 173 -5.06 -5.42 -14.75
C VAL A 173 -6.49 -5.67 -15.23
N THR A 174 -7.45 -5.80 -14.31
CA THR A 174 -8.86 -5.97 -14.66
C THR A 174 -9.43 -4.76 -15.39
N ASP A 175 -9.12 -3.55 -14.93
CA ASP A 175 -9.58 -2.30 -15.54
C ASP A 175 -8.99 -2.12 -16.96
N VAL A 176 -7.71 -2.43 -17.13
CA VAL A 176 -7.04 -2.39 -18.45
C VAL A 176 -7.65 -3.42 -19.40
N ALA A 177 -7.97 -4.63 -18.93
CA ALA A 177 -8.64 -5.64 -19.74
C ALA A 177 -10.04 -5.18 -20.20
N ALA A 178 -10.82 -4.62 -19.29
CA ALA A 178 -12.15 -4.07 -19.62
C ALA A 178 -12.07 -2.92 -20.62
N LEU A 179 -11.09 -2.02 -20.48
CA LEU A 179 -10.86 -0.93 -21.45
C LEU A 179 -10.46 -1.45 -22.82
N ALA A 180 -9.62 -2.49 -22.88
CA ALA A 180 -9.21 -3.11 -24.13
C ALA A 180 -10.39 -3.78 -24.87
N ASP A 181 -11.31 -4.41 -24.12
CA ASP A 181 -12.51 -5.01 -24.70
C ASP A 181 -13.50 -3.94 -25.20
N ASP A 182 -13.73 -2.85 -24.47
CA ASP A 182 -14.54 -1.71 -24.94
C ASP A 182 -13.94 -1.10 -26.22
N PHE A 183 -12.62 -0.91 -26.24
CA PHE A 183 -11.93 -0.40 -27.43
C PHE A 183 -12.12 -1.32 -28.65
N ARG A 184 -11.97 -2.65 -28.45
CA ARG A 184 -12.19 -3.62 -29.51
C ARG A 184 -13.61 -3.54 -30.09
N GLN A 185 -14.63 -3.49 -29.23
CA GLN A 185 -16.02 -3.36 -29.64
C GLN A 185 -16.27 -2.09 -30.43
N ARG A 186 -15.68 -0.95 -30.01
CA ARG A 186 -15.81 0.32 -30.76
C ARG A 186 -15.14 0.26 -32.14
N VAL A 187 -13.97 -0.37 -32.23
CA VAL A 187 -13.29 -0.55 -33.51
C VAL A 187 -14.12 -1.44 -34.47
N GLU A 188 -14.70 -2.53 -33.97
CA GLU A 188 -15.59 -3.40 -34.77
C GLU A 188 -16.83 -2.64 -35.23
N GLN A 189 -17.45 -1.84 -34.39
CA GLN A 189 -18.59 -0.99 -34.75
C GLN A 189 -18.22 0.02 -35.85
N VAL A 190 -17.13 0.78 -35.66
CA VAL A 190 -16.67 1.76 -36.66
C VAL A 190 -16.32 1.09 -38.00
N SER A 191 -15.71 -0.11 -37.95
CA SER A 191 -15.41 -0.89 -39.14
C SER A 191 -16.70 -1.26 -39.89
N SER A 192 -17.70 -1.77 -39.17
CA SER A 192 -19.01 -2.12 -39.78
C SER A 192 -19.73 -0.89 -40.38
N GLU A 193 -19.76 0.23 -39.68
CA GLU A 193 -20.35 1.50 -40.16
C GLU A 193 -19.61 1.99 -41.42
N THR A 194 -18.29 1.85 -41.45
CA THR A 194 -17.45 2.23 -42.59
C THR A 194 -17.74 1.35 -43.82
N GLU A 195 -17.89 0.03 -43.62
CA GLU A 195 -18.26 -0.91 -44.71
C GLU A 195 -19.65 -0.61 -45.27
N GLU A 196 -20.65 -0.32 -44.42
CA GLU A 196 -21.99 0.07 -44.85
C GLU A 196 -21.99 1.38 -45.64
N ALA A 197 -21.23 2.38 -45.18
CA ALA A 197 -21.06 3.64 -45.87
C ALA A 197 -20.42 3.45 -47.25
N ALA A 198 -19.36 2.63 -47.34
CA ALA A 198 -18.69 2.31 -48.60
C ALA A 198 -19.62 1.58 -49.58
N ALA A 199 -20.41 0.61 -49.09
CA ALA A 199 -21.41 -0.09 -49.92
C ALA A 199 -22.49 0.87 -50.44
N THR A 200 -22.92 1.82 -49.59
CA THR A 200 -23.92 2.84 -49.95
C THR A 200 -23.37 3.79 -51.04
N LEU A 201 -22.13 4.27 -50.88
CA LEU A 201 -21.44 5.11 -51.85
C LEU A 201 -21.27 4.39 -53.18
N SER A 202 -20.91 3.12 -53.17
CA SER A 202 -20.78 2.29 -54.38
C SER A 202 -22.12 2.18 -55.12
N ARG A 203 -23.23 1.98 -54.43
CA ARG A 203 -24.59 1.95 -55.05
C ARG A 203 -24.98 3.29 -55.66
N VAL A 204 -24.71 4.39 -54.95
CA VAL A 204 -24.99 5.75 -55.43
C VAL A 204 -24.15 6.03 -56.72
N ALA A 205 -22.89 5.69 -56.71
CA ALA A 205 -22.01 5.86 -57.87
C ALA A 205 -22.50 5.06 -59.07
N ALA A 206 -22.92 3.81 -58.89
CA ALA A 206 -23.46 2.97 -59.95
C ALA A 206 -24.78 3.53 -60.51
N SER A 207 -25.68 4.03 -59.64
CA SER A 207 -26.96 4.65 -60.08
C SER A 207 -26.73 5.96 -60.84
N SER A 208 -25.80 6.78 -60.39
CA SER A 208 -25.42 8.03 -61.02
C SER A 208 -24.80 7.79 -62.42
N ALA A 209 -23.93 6.79 -62.53
CA ALA A 209 -23.35 6.41 -63.84
C ALA A 209 -24.41 5.91 -64.84
N THR A 210 -25.43 5.20 -64.32
CA THR A 210 -26.56 4.74 -65.14
C THR A 210 -27.47 5.89 -65.59
N ALA A 211 -27.74 6.85 -64.68
CA ALA A 211 -28.52 8.07 -65.00
C ALA A 211 -27.81 8.96 -66.04
N SER A 212 -26.49 9.14 -65.92
CA SER A 212 -25.67 9.91 -66.84
C SER A 212 -25.64 9.28 -68.25
N ARG A 213 -25.58 7.94 -68.38
CA ARG A 213 -25.68 7.25 -69.65
C ARG A 213 -27.05 7.47 -70.30
N ARG A 214 -28.17 7.33 -69.61
CA ARG A 214 -29.51 7.57 -70.14
C ARG A 214 -29.73 9.02 -70.60
N ALA A 215 -29.16 9.99 -69.84
CA ALA A 215 -29.22 11.39 -70.24
C ALA A 215 -28.44 11.67 -71.53
N GLY A 216 -27.30 11.03 -71.74
CA GLY A 216 -26.52 11.09 -72.98
C GLY A 216 -27.30 10.52 -74.19
N GLU A 217 -27.89 9.35 -74.01
CA GLU A 217 -28.67 8.68 -75.08
C GLU A 217 -29.91 9.52 -75.47
N THR A 218 -30.56 10.24 -74.58
CA THR A 218 -31.67 11.10 -74.91
C THR A 218 -31.25 12.41 -75.55
N SER A 219 -30.04 12.90 -75.29
CA SER A 219 -29.47 14.08 -75.98
C SER A 219 -29.06 13.85 -77.40
N ASP A 220 -28.60 12.62 -77.76
CA ASP A 220 -28.20 12.26 -79.09
C ASP A 220 -29.40 11.90 -80.02
N ALA A 221 -30.59 11.75 -79.45
CA ALA A 221 -31.83 11.43 -80.19
C ALA A 221 -32.70 12.66 -80.47
N SER A 222 -32.25 13.87 -80.20
CA SER A 222 -32.96 15.17 -80.38
C SER A 222 -32.25 15.99 -81.45
#